data_4bbd26748b50b1706a7c08f6a886c84c
#
_entry.id   4bbd26748b50b1706a7c08f6a886c84c
#
_cell.length_a   1.000
_cell.length_b   1.000
_cell.length_c   1.000
_cell.angle_alpha   90.00
_cell.angle_beta   90.00
_cell.angle_gamma   90.00
#
_symmetry.space_group_name_H-M   'P 1'
#
loop_
_entity.id
_entity.type
_entity.pdbx_description
1 polymer ?
#
loop_
_entity_poly.entity_id
_entity_poly.type
_entity_poly.pdbx_seq_one_letter_code
_entity_poly.pdbx_strand_id
1 'polypeptide(L)'
;GKDAAIFEGDNIQTSERSFVIITFVDGTKITIRPNSNFTVSQFSNEDGKKTAKLALHKGGIRASSGDIADSSPDDFQITTPTTTIKAQQADYSVRVCEGAQCQQEDDKLKKGAITPAHDVIARVVEIKGDVSAVSGEDLSQESRPLSLGAPLYSTDVLKSDVNGFAVIVFKDKGRITLQEDASFAISEYRLNETGKQDKAFFKLIEGGMRVLTGTIGKENNDDYEVDTLVATIGIRGTGFDLVQQSTGLSSKVWLGTIAQTNEAGTTEISAVTSNHIKDKFSKPTPIKDDDNAFATAAPRPDLVKVPNEPELFKTMPLDLSKPGTYVDVHDGHVRVQGSDGIYLDLGKNESSYTNEAGMSVRLEAPPKFMAQDPYPLPSEGFSENLAELGAYSLLNEDYALTASGQVFQCECAQ
;
A
#
# COMPACT_ATOMS: atom_id res chain seq x y z
N GLY A 1 -35.09 10.01 0.31
CA GLY A 1 -35.52 8.86 1.09
C GLY A 1 -34.77 7.61 0.67
N LYS A 2 -35.04 6.47 1.29
CA LYS A 2 -34.48 5.17 0.84
C LYS A 2 -34.80 5.01 -0.65
N ASP A 3 -33.80 4.52 -1.43
CA ASP A 3 -33.89 4.30 -2.88
C ASP A 3 -34.12 5.60 -3.70
N ALA A 4 -33.75 6.76 -3.15
CA ALA A 4 -33.75 8.01 -3.91
C ALA A 4 -32.58 8.03 -4.90
N ALA A 5 -32.88 8.36 -6.16
CA ALA A 5 -31.83 8.55 -7.16
C ALA A 5 -30.95 9.77 -6.80
N ILE A 6 -29.67 9.68 -7.08
CA ILE A 6 -28.69 10.74 -6.93
C ILE A 6 -28.10 11.03 -8.31
N PHE A 7 -27.95 12.30 -8.64
CA PHE A 7 -27.51 12.77 -9.93
C PHE A 7 -26.23 13.59 -9.84
N GLU A 8 -25.55 13.73 -10.96
CA GLU A 8 -24.48 14.71 -11.11
C GLU A 8 -24.97 16.11 -10.71
N GLY A 9 -24.18 16.82 -9.91
CA GLY A 9 -24.50 18.12 -9.34
C GLY A 9 -25.21 18.07 -7.99
N ASP A 10 -25.68 16.92 -7.53
CA ASP A 10 -26.35 16.81 -6.23
C ASP A 10 -25.38 17.09 -5.07
N ASN A 11 -25.89 17.86 -4.10
CA ASN A 11 -25.24 18.12 -2.81
C ASN A 11 -26.00 17.43 -1.70
N ILE A 12 -25.33 16.52 -0.98
CA ILE A 12 -25.89 15.73 0.08
C ILE A 12 -25.39 16.26 1.43
N GLN A 13 -26.33 16.65 2.29
CA GLN A 13 -26.05 17.13 3.64
C GLN A 13 -26.67 16.19 4.66
N THR A 14 -25.90 15.80 5.66
CA THR A 14 -26.34 14.99 6.78
C THR A 14 -26.40 15.82 8.06
N SER A 15 -27.44 15.60 8.88
CA SER A 15 -27.55 16.20 10.21
C SER A 15 -26.77 15.42 11.26
N GLU A 16 -26.75 15.90 12.50
CA GLU A 16 -26.01 15.32 13.63
C GLU A 16 -26.31 13.83 13.90
N ARG A 17 -27.53 13.38 13.60
CA ARG A 17 -28.02 12.02 13.89
C ARG A 17 -28.38 11.23 12.63
N SER A 18 -27.80 11.60 11.50
CA SER A 18 -28.09 10.93 10.23
C SER A 18 -26.83 10.58 9.47
N PHE A 19 -26.87 9.47 8.76
CA PHE A 19 -25.87 9.10 7.76
C PHE A 19 -26.56 8.61 6.50
N VAL A 20 -25.83 8.59 5.40
CA VAL A 20 -26.35 8.16 4.08
C VAL A 20 -25.37 7.18 3.47
N ILE A 21 -25.89 6.13 2.86
CA ILE A 21 -25.08 5.22 2.06
C ILE A 21 -25.50 5.36 0.61
N ILE A 22 -24.52 5.57 -0.24
CA ILE A 22 -24.67 5.72 -1.67
C ILE A 22 -23.97 4.56 -2.36
N THR A 23 -24.64 3.93 -3.31
CA THR A 23 -24.04 2.99 -4.24
C THR A 23 -24.11 3.60 -5.63
N PHE A 24 -22.94 3.77 -6.24
CA PHE A 24 -22.82 4.25 -7.62
C PHE A 24 -22.93 3.09 -8.60
N VAL A 25 -23.28 3.38 -9.86
CA VAL A 25 -23.47 2.35 -10.89
C VAL A 25 -22.18 1.65 -11.32
N ASP A 26 -21.00 2.22 -11.00
CA ASP A 26 -19.68 1.60 -11.18
C ASP A 26 -19.28 0.66 -10.01
N GLY A 27 -20.19 0.49 -9.04
CA GLY A 27 -19.90 -0.31 -7.84
C GLY A 27 -19.25 0.46 -6.68
N THR A 28 -18.80 1.71 -6.89
CA THR A 28 -18.32 2.57 -5.79
C THR A 28 -19.40 2.71 -4.73
N LYS A 29 -19.03 2.55 -3.46
CA LYS A 29 -19.94 2.71 -2.32
C LYS A 29 -19.38 3.73 -1.34
N ILE A 30 -20.23 4.61 -0.84
CA ILE A 30 -19.82 5.66 0.11
C ILE A 30 -20.83 5.75 1.25
N THR A 31 -20.35 5.60 2.49
CA THR A 31 -21.08 5.97 3.69
C THR A 31 -20.73 7.41 4.05
N ILE A 32 -21.69 8.33 3.96
CA ILE A 32 -21.55 9.72 4.38
C ILE A 32 -21.95 9.83 5.85
N ARG A 33 -21.01 10.25 6.70
CA ARG A 33 -21.16 10.36 8.16
C ARG A 33 -22.09 11.52 8.56
N PRO A 34 -22.53 11.59 9.83
CA PRO A 34 -23.24 12.77 10.35
C PRO A 34 -22.46 14.08 10.18
N ASN A 35 -23.19 15.19 10.14
CA ASN A 35 -22.64 16.55 10.01
C ASN A 35 -21.72 16.73 8.81
N SER A 36 -21.99 16.03 7.71
CA SER A 36 -21.19 16.05 6.49
C SER A 36 -21.87 16.81 5.37
N ASN A 37 -21.03 17.32 4.47
CA ASN A 37 -21.47 17.95 3.22
C ASN A 37 -20.66 17.35 2.06
N PHE A 38 -21.35 16.68 1.15
CA PHE A 38 -20.76 15.90 0.08
C PHE A 38 -21.46 16.23 -1.26
N THR A 39 -20.68 16.38 -2.32
CA THR A 39 -21.21 16.73 -3.67
C THR A 39 -20.73 15.69 -4.69
N VAL A 40 -21.65 15.25 -5.55
CA VAL A 40 -21.34 14.51 -6.78
C VAL A 40 -21.07 15.54 -7.88
N SER A 41 -19.82 15.97 -8.04
CA SER A 41 -19.46 17.06 -8.96
C SER A 41 -19.54 16.64 -10.42
N GLN A 42 -19.11 15.41 -10.72
CA GLN A 42 -19.17 14.79 -12.03
C GLN A 42 -19.17 13.28 -11.87
N PHE A 43 -20.04 12.60 -12.62
CA PHE A 43 -20.05 11.14 -12.65
C PHE A 43 -20.52 10.65 -14.03
N SER A 44 -19.71 9.79 -14.66
CA SER A 44 -20.06 9.07 -15.87
C SER A 44 -19.46 7.68 -15.86
N ASN A 45 -20.26 6.66 -16.14
CA ASN A 45 -19.84 5.27 -16.31
C ASN A 45 -20.04 4.77 -17.76
N GLU A 46 -20.13 5.71 -18.72
CA GLU A 46 -20.23 5.38 -20.14
C GLU A 46 -18.87 4.92 -20.70
N ASP A 47 -18.88 3.94 -21.59
CA ASP A 47 -17.68 3.49 -22.26
C ASP A 47 -16.96 4.66 -22.98
N GLY A 48 -15.65 4.80 -22.67
CA GLY A 48 -14.80 5.87 -23.20
C GLY A 48 -14.98 7.25 -22.53
N LYS A 49 -15.82 7.34 -21.48
CA LYS A 49 -16.03 8.57 -20.68
C LYS A 49 -16.13 8.29 -19.18
N LYS A 50 -15.52 7.21 -18.69
CA LYS A 50 -15.58 6.87 -17.28
C LYS A 50 -14.89 7.96 -16.46
N THR A 51 -15.61 8.56 -15.50
CA THR A 51 -15.06 9.57 -14.59
C THR A 51 -15.93 9.70 -13.34
N ALA A 52 -15.30 9.88 -12.18
CA ALA A 52 -15.97 10.18 -10.92
C ALA A 52 -15.21 11.31 -10.19
N LYS A 53 -15.81 12.50 -10.13
CA LYS A 53 -15.30 13.65 -9.36
C LYS A 53 -16.27 13.96 -8.25
N LEU A 54 -15.84 13.69 -7.05
CA LEU A 54 -16.63 13.84 -5.83
C LEU A 54 -15.98 14.89 -4.94
N ALA A 55 -16.74 15.54 -4.07
CA ALA A 55 -16.20 16.53 -3.15
C ALA A 55 -16.76 16.35 -1.73
N LEU A 56 -15.88 16.21 -0.76
CA LEU A 56 -16.21 16.25 0.67
C LEU A 56 -15.83 17.63 1.21
N HIS A 57 -16.81 18.49 1.43
CA HIS A 57 -16.58 19.85 1.90
C HIS A 57 -16.37 19.90 3.42
N LYS A 58 -17.06 19.02 4.17
CA LYS A 58 -17.07 18.97 5.63
C LYS A 58 -17.47 17.59 6.12
N GLY A 59 -17.04 17.24 7.34
CA GLY A 59 -17.45 16.00 8.00
C GLY A 59 -16.62 14.80 7.55
N GLY A 60 -17.25 13.70 7.20
CA GLY A 60 -16.51 12.48 6.87
C GLY A 60 -17.26 11.48 6.02
N ILE A 61 -16.50 10.62 5.38
CA ILE A 61 -16.99 9.49 4.60
C ILE A 61 -16.18 8.23 4.91
N ARG A 62 -16.79 7.08 4.64
CA ARG A 62 -16.13 5.79 4.46
C ARG A 62 -16.45 5.30 3.06
N ALA A 63 -15.47 4.88 2.31
CA ALA A 63 -15.61 4.57 0.89
C ALA A 63 -14.98 3.23 0.53
N SER A 64 -15.63 2.54 -0.41
CA SER A 64 -15.09 1.38 -1.11
C SER A 64 -15.03 1.74 -2.60
N SER A 65 -13.87 1.55 -3.23
CA SER A 65 -13.69 1.86 -4.65
C SER A 65 -14.50 0.93 -5.55
N GLY A 66 -14.84 1.41 -6.74
CA GLY A 66 -15.53 0.67 -7.79
C GLY A 66 -14.73 0.66 -9.09
N ASP A 67 -15.37 0.21 -10.17
CA ASP A 67 -14.73 -0.05 -11.46
C ASP A 67 -13.96 1.15 -12.04
N ILE A 68 -14.42 2.39 -11.83
CA ILE A 68 -13.73 3.59 -12.33
C ILE A 68 -12.39 3.74 -11.62
N ALA A 69 -12.40 3.71 -10.29
CA ALA A 69 -11.20 3.83 -9.48
C ALA A 69 -10.20 2.69 -9.75
N ASP A 70 -10.70 1.47 -9.92
CA ASP A 70 -9.88 0.27 -10.06
C ASP A 70 -9.26 0.15 -11.46
N SER A 71 -10.00 0.53 -12.52
CA SER A 71 -9.51 0.48 -13.90
C SER A 71 -8.74 1.71 -14.35
N SER A 72 -9.08 2.89 -13.81
CA SER A 72 -8.51 4.20 -14.18
C SER A 72 -8.42 5.12 -12.97
N PRO A 73 -7.46 4.89 -12.04
CA PRO A 73 -7.37 5.68 -10.80
C PRO A 73 -7.25 7.20 -11.01
N ASP A 74 -6.78 7.62 -12.18
CA ASP A 74 -6.69 9.04 -12.53
C ASP A 74 -8.05 9.69 -12.86
N ASP A 75 -9.03 8.89 -13.25
CA ASP A 75 -10.39 9.34 -13.57
C ASP A 75 -11.32 9.34 -12.34
N PHE A 76 -10.87 8.78 -11.22
CA PHE A 76 -11.54 8.81 -9.93
C PHE A 76 -10.85 9.77 -8.97
N GLN A 77 -11.60 10.70 -8.38
CA GLN A 77 -11.07 11.57 -7.34
C GLN A 77 -12.11 12.03 -6.33
N ILE A 78 -11.71 12.12 -5.07
CA ILE A 78 -12.44 12.81 -4.01
C ILE A 78 -11.64 14.04 -3.60
N THR A 79 -12.21 15.24 -3.76
CA THR A 79 -11.56 16.47 -3.31
C THR A 79 -12.06 16.86 -1.92
N THR A 80 -11.17 17.43 -1.12
CA THR A 80 -11.47 18.07 0.17
C THR A 80 -10.93 19.49 0.14
N PRO A 81 -11.17 20.33 1.15
CA PRO A 81 -10.58 21.67 1.20
C PRO A 81 -9.06 21.72 1.12
N THR A 82 -8.37 20.64 1.51
CA THR A 82 -6.90 20.64 1.62
C THR A 82 -6.20 19.65 0.71
N THR A 83 -6.92 18.67 0.14
CA THR A 83 -6.28 17.59 -0.63
C THR A 83 -7.19 16.97 -1.68
N THR A 84 -6.59 16.33 -2.66
CA THR A 84 -7.23 15.44 -3.63
C THR A 84 -6.84 14.00 -3.32
N ILE A 85 -7.81 13.11 -3.29
CA ILE A 85 -7.68 11.70 -2.94
C ILE A 85 -8.04 10.87 -4.18
N LYS A 86 -7.17 9.95 -4.57
CA LYS A 86 -7.39 8.92 -5.59
C LYS A 86 -7.29 7.57 -4.93
N ALA A 87 -8.12 6.63 -5.31
CA ALA A 87 -8.17 5.29 -4.73
C ALA A 87 -8.06 4.23 -5.82
N GLN A 88 -7.53 3.07 -5.46
CA GLN A 88 -7.47 1.88 -6.32
C GLN A 88 -7.62 0.63 -5.47
N GLN A 89 -8.65 -0.17 -5.77
CA GLN A 89 -8.99 -1.39 -5.02
C GLN A 89 -8.95 -1.14 -3.50
N ALA A 90 -9.60 -0.05 -3.05
CA ALA A 90 -9.39 0.47 -1.71
C ALA A 90 -10.68 0.61 -0.92
N ASP A 91 -10.57 0.23 0.36
CA ASP A 91 -11.47 0.61 1.44
C ASP A 91 -10.78 1.64 2.32
N TYR A 92 -11.38 2.81 2.49
CA TYR A 92 -10.75 3.90 3.22
C TYR A 92 -11.74 4.86 3.85
N SER A 93 -11.27 5.62 4.82
CA SER A 93 -12.03 6.67 5.50
C SER A 93 -11.41 8.03 5.28
N VAL A 94 -12.22 9.06 5.16
CA VAL A 94 -11.78 10.46 5.02
C VAL A 94 -12.52 11.32 6.02
N ARG A 95 -11.81 12.18 6.74
CA ARG A 95 -12.37 13.15 7.70
C ARG A 95 -11.81 14.54 7.44
N VAL A 96 -12.68 15.50 7.27
CA VAL A 96 -12.37 16.93 7.27
C VAL A 96 -12.63 17.48 8.67
N CYS A 97 -11.57 17.86 9.35
CA CYS A 97 -11.61 18.40 10.71
C CYS A 97 -11.54 19.92 10.69
N GLU A 98 -12.54 20.58 11.24
CA GLU A 98 -12.61 22.03 11.40
C GLU A 98 -12.40 22.38 12.88
N GLY A 99 -11.28 23.00 13.23
CA GLY A 99 -10.94 23.34 14.60
C GLY A 99 -10.84 22.12 15.52
N ALA A 100 -11.35 22.23 16.76
CA ALA A 100 -11.20 21.22 17.82
C ALA A 100 -12.20 20.05 17.77
N GLN A 101 -13.03 19.94 16.73
CA GLN A 101 -14.12 18.93 16.70
C GLN A 101 -13.59 17.49 16.71
N CYS A 102 -12.61 17.20 15.88
CA CYS A 102 -12.03 15.86 15.81
C CYS A 102 -11.27 15.50 17.09
N GLN A 103 -10.60 16.45 17.71
CA GLN A 103 -9.97 16.26 19.02
C GLN A 103 -10.99 15.93 20.10
N GLN A 104 -12.11 16.67 20.15
CA GLN A 104 -13.19 16.41 21.11
C GLN A 104 -13.83 15.05 20.91
N GLU A 105 -13.96 14.58 19.66
CA GLU A 105 -14.42 13.23 19.34
C GLU A 105 -13.38 12.19 19.82
N ASP A 106 -12.11 12.40 19.52
CA ASP A 106 -11.02 11.51 19.92
C ASP A 106 -10.87 11.39 21.45
N ASP A 107 -11.03 12.49 22.18
CA ASP A 107 -10.93 12.54 23.65
C ASP A 107 -12.05 11.75 24.34
N LYS A 108 -13.22 11.66 23.73
CA LYS A 108 -14.38 10.88 24.26
C LYS A 108 -14.20 9.37 24.06
N LEU A 109 -13.39 8.95 23.13
CA LEU A 109 -13.17 7.53 22.84
C LEU A 109 -12.21 6.90 23.84
N LYS A 110 -12.53 5.70 24.30
CA LYS A 110 -11.64 4.94 25.19
C LYS A 110 -10.30 4.68 24.51
N LYS A 111 -9.23 4.62 25.28
CA LYS A 111 -7.95 4.08 24.79
C LYS A 111 -8.18 2.61 24.41
N GLY A 112 -8.60 2.36 23.18
CA GLY A 112 -8.50 1.05 22.56
C GLY A 112 -7.03 0.74 22.30
N ALA A 113 -6.67 -0.54 22.20
CA ALA A 113 -5.39 -0.90 21.64
C ALA A 113 -5.39 -0.37 20.19
N ILE A 114 -4.68 0.72 19.94
CA ILE A 114 -4.33 1.12 18.59
C ILE A 114 -3.36 0.02 18.16
N THR A 115 -3.73 -0.77 17.18
CA THR A 115 -2.78 -1.70 16.57
C THR A 115 -1.66 -0.84 16.00
N PRO A 116 -0.41 -0.96 16.48
CA PRO A 116 0.69 -0.21 15.89
C PRO A 116 0.70 -0.51 14.40
N ALA A 117 0.94 0.49 13.58
CA ALA A 117 1.22 0.25 12.17
C ALA A 117 2.34 -0.81 12.10
N HIS A 118 2.16 -1.84 11.29
CA HIS A 118 3.24 -2.79 11.03
C HIS A 118 4.49 -2.03 10.60
N ASP A 119 5.67 -2.45 11.06
CA ASP A 119 6.91 -1.78 10.65
C ASP A 119 7.11 -1.94 9.14
N VAL A 120 6.84 -0.88 8.40
CA VAL A 120 7.01 -0.82 6.95
C VAL A 120 8.51 -0.81 6.67
N ILE A 121 9.04 -1.89 6.11
CA ILE A 121 10.46 -2.05 5.82
C ILE A 121 10.84 -1.67 4.40
N ALA A 122 9.88 -1.72 3.47
CA ALA A 122 10.10 -1.39 2.07
C ALA A 122 8.81 -0.86 1.44
N ARG A 123 8.94 -0.23 0.26
CA ARG A 123 7.80 0.26 -0.54
C ARG A 123 8.00 -0.02 -2.02
N VAL A 124 6.90 -0.26 -2.69
CA VAL A 124 6.83 -0.36 -4.14
C VAL A 124 6.93 1.05 -4.75
N VAL A 125 7.89 1.29 -5.62
CA VAL A 125 8.12 2.61 -6.25
C VAL A 125 7.86 2.62 -7.76
N GLU A 126 7.79 1.46 -8.37
CA GLU A 126 7.34 1.25 -9.74
C GLU A 126 6.70 -0.13 -9.82
N ILE A 127 5.60 -0.26 -10.54
CA ILE A 127 4.89 -1.52 -10.70
C ILE A 127 4.23 -1.59 -12.07
N LYS A 128 4.18 -2.78 -12.64
CA LYS A 128 3.46 -3.09 -13.87
C LYS A 128 2.85 -4.49 -13.75
N GLY A 129 1.67 -4.68 -14.34
CA GLY A 129 0.96 -5.96 -14.28
C GLY A 129 0.57 -6.34 -12.84
N ASP A 130 0.23 -7.60 -12.66
CA ASP A 130 -0.24 -8.11 -11.38
C ASP A 130 0.94 -8.57 -10.52
N VAL A 131 1.08 -7.94 -9.38
CA VAL A 131 2.03 -8.29 -8.33
C VAL A 131 1.30 -8.31 -6.99
N SER A 132 1.53 -9.31 -6.20
CA SER A 132 0.87 -9.47 -4.91
C SER A 132 1.85 -9.87 -3.81
N ALA A 133 1.42 -9.70 -2.56
CA ALA A 133 2.15 -10.15 -1.39
C ALA A 133 1.23 -10.92 -0.43
N VAL A 134 1.78 -11.89 0.27
CA VAL A 134 1.13 -12.60 1.37
C VAL A 134 2.07 -12.60 2.57
N SER A 135 1.52 -12.51 3.79
CA SER A 135 2.33 -12.62 4.99
C SER A 135 2.94 -14.03 5.10
N GLY A 136 4.26 -14.12 5.23
CA GLY A 136 4.95 -15.39 5.44
C GLY A 136 4.72 -16.00 6.83
N GLU A 137 4.23 -15.21 7.79
CA GLU A 137 3.84 -15.70 9.13
C GLU A 137 2.54 -16.50 9.08
N ASP A 138 1.66 -16.15 8.14
CA ASP A 138 0.38 -16.83 7.94
C ASP A 138 0.02 -16.89 6.44
N LEU A 139 0.49 -17.93 5.78
CA LEU A 139 0.23 -18.18 4.35
C LEU A 139 -1.24 -18.55 4.04
N SER A 140 -2.09 -18.71 5.06
CA SER A 140 -3.54 -18.89 4.88
C SER A 140 -4.29 -17.57 4.67
N GLN A 141 -3.65 -16.44 4.92
CA GLN A 141 -4.23 -15.14 4.61
C GLN A 141 -4.39 -14.93 3.11
N GLU A 142 -5.40 -14.15 2.75
CA GLU A 142 -5.59 -13.74 1.37
C GLU A 142 -4.39 -12.92 0.88
N SER A 143 -4.00 -13.19 -0.35
CA SER A 143 -2.95 -12.42 -1.02
C SER A 143 -3.45 -11.00 -1.25
N ARG A 144 -2.68 -10.00 -0.81
CA ARG A 144 -2.99 -8.61 -1.07
C ARG A 144 -2.35 -8.15 -2.39
N PRO A 145 -3.11 -7.57 -3.33
CA PRO A 145 -2.54 -6.97 -4.52
C PRO A 145 -1.64 -5.79 -4.11
N LEU A 146 -0.51 -5.64 -4.81
CA LEU A 146 0.39 -4.51 -4.62
C LEU A 146 0.11 -3.43 -5.66
N SER A 147 0.28 -2.20 -5.24
CA SER A 147 0.17 -1.00 -6.08
C SER A 147 1.33 -0.05 -5.80
N LEU A 148 1.42 1.02 -6.59
CA LEU A 148 2.44 2.04 -6.37
C LEU A 148 2.33 2.60 -4.93
N GLY A 149 3.45 2.67 -4.20
CA GLY A 149 3.51 3.11 -2.81
C GLY A 149 3.19 2.03 -1.77
N ALA A 150 2.69 0.86 -2.19
CA ALA A 150 2.31 -0.21 -1.27
C ALA A 150 3.42 -0.54 -0.27
N PRO A 151 3.10 -0.62 1.03
CA PRO A 151 4.05 -1.00 2.06
C PRO A 151 4.36 -2.50 2.00
N LEU A 152 5.59 -2.84 2.32
CA LEU A 152 6.03 -4.21 2.51
C LEU A 152 6.57 -4.41 3.93
N TYR A 153 6.36 -5.59 4.46
CA TYR A 153 6.65 -5.98 5.83
C TYR A 153 7.67 -7.11 5.87
N SER A 154 8.36 -7.24 7.00
CA SER A 154 9.20 -8.42 7.24
C SER A 154 8.34 -9.67 7.10
N THR A 155 8.92 -10.73 6.55
CA THR A 155 8.27 -12.01 6.21
C THR A 155 7.33 -12.01 4.99
N ASP A 156 7.06 -10.88 4.33
CA ASP A 156 6.26 -10.89 3.11
C ASP A 156 6.83 -11.81 2.02
N VAL A 157 5.94 -12.56 1.37
CA VAL A 157 6.22 -13.35 0.17
C VAL A 157 5.51 -12.69 -1.00
N LEU A 158 6.29 -12.22 -1.97
CA LEU A 158 5.80 -11.54 -3.16
C LEU A 158 5.74 -12.49 -4.34
N LYS A 159 4.73 -12.28 -5.19
CA LYS A 159 4.58 -12.98 -6.49
C LYS A 159 4.24 -11.98 -7.57
N SER A 160 4.85 -12.15 -8.74
CA SER A 160 4.52 -11.43 -9.96
C SER A 160 3.99 -12.39 -11.02
N ASP A 161 3.04 -11.93 -11.81
CA ASP A 161 2.54 -12.66 -12.96
C ASP A 161 3.46 -12.51 -14.20
N VAL A 162 3.15 -13.23 -15.25
CA VAL A 162 3.94 -13.33 -16.50
C VAL A 162 4.26 -11.97 -17.17
N ASN A 163 3.48 -10.94 -16.92
CA ASN A 163 3.71 -9.57 -17.43
C ASN A 163 3.93 -8.56 -16.30
N GLY A 164 4.06 -9.05 -15.06
CA GLY A 164 4.15 -8.24 -13.86
C GLY A 164 5.58 -8.04 -13.39
N PHE A 165 5.93 -6.83 -12.96
CA PHE A 165 7.16 -6.58 -12.21
C PHE A 165 6.92 -5.50 -11.15
N ALA A 166 7.75 -5.50 -10.10
CA ALA A 166 7.75 -4.43 -9.11
C ALA A 166 9.17 -3.99 -8.75
N VAL A 167 9.39 -2.68 -8.65
CA VAL A 167 10.60 -2.10 -8.09
C VAL A 167 10.33 -1.69 -6.66
N ILE A 168 11.13 -2.23 -5.76
CA ILE A 168 10.99 -2.13 -4.31
C ILE A 168 12.18 -1.36 -3.75
N VAL A 169 11.92 -0.39 -2.87
CA VAL A 169 12.95 0.36 -2.13
C VAL A 169 12.82 0.03 -0.66
N PHE A 170 13.92 -0.38 -0.04
CA PHE A 170 14.03 -0.70 1.38
C PHE A 170 14.49 0.52 2.20
N LYS A 171 14.22 0.50 3.51
CA LYS A 171 14.64 1.57 4.44
C LYS A 171 16.15 1.84 4.43
N ASP A 172 16.97 0.83 4.19
CA ASP A 172 18.44 0.95 4.06
C ASP A 172 18.90 1.49 2.71
N LYS A 173 17.97 1.93 1.84
CA LYS A 173 18.15 2.36 0.45
C LYS A 173 18.55 1.23 -0.51
N GLY A 174 18.49 -0.02 -0.08
CA GLY A 174 18.55 -1.19 -0.94
C GLY A 174 17.38 -1.17 -1.92
N ARG A 175 17.58 -1.70 -3.12
CA ARG A 175 16.53 -1.77 -4.14
C ARG A 175 16.49 -3.13 -4.77
N ILE A 176 15.30 -3.66 -4.96
CA ILE A 176 15.07 -4.91 -5.64
C ILE A 176 14.02 -4.69 -6.73
N THR A 177 14.29 -5.15 -7.93
CA THR A 177 13.28 -5.35 -8.95
C THR A 177 12.92 -6.83 -8.99
N LEU A 178 11.69 -7.17 -8.62
CA LEU A 178 11.10 -8.48 -8.87
C LEU A 178 10.69 -8.51 -10.35
N GLN A 179 11.18 -9.50 -11.10
CA GLN A 179 10.90 -9.64 -12.52
C GLN A 179 9.57 -10.35 -12.74
N GLU A 180 9.22 -10.58 -14.01
CA GLU A 180 8.04 -11.34 -14.43
C GLU A 180 8.14 -12.79 -13.95
N ASP A 181 7.00 -13.41 -13.66
CA ASP A 181 6.88 -14.84 -13.33
C ASP A 181 7.79 -15.25 -12.16
N ALA A 182 7.88 -14.38 -11.13
CA ALA A 182 8.82 -14.58 -10.06
C ALA A 182 8.14 -14.68 -8.69
N SER A 183 8.79 -15.42 -7.79
CA SER A 183 8.41 -15.56 -6.40
C SER A 183 9.60 -15.26 -5.48
N PHE A 184 9.43 -14.32 -4.57
CA PHE A 184 10.45 -13.75 -3.72
C PHE A 184 9.95 -13.60 -2.28
N ALA A 185 10.73 -14.03 -1.30
CA ALA A 185 10.41 -13.87 0.12
C ALA A 185 11.40 -12.96 0.82
N ILE A 186 10.89 -12.11 1.70
CA ILE A 186 11.67 -11.35 2.68
C ILE A 186 11.76 -12.22 3.92
N SER A 187 12.85 -12.98 4.09
CA SER A 187 12.98 -13.94 5.18
C SER A 187 13.20 -13.28 6.53
N GLU A 188 14.02 -12.24 6.58
CA GLU A 188 14.24 -11.37 7.74
C GLU A 188 14.75 -10.02 7.26
N TYR A 189 14.15 -8.94 7.75
CA TYR A 189 14.68 -7.60 7.53
C TYR A 189 14.61 -6.81 8.84
N ARG A 190 15.74 -6.21 9.22
CA ARG A 190 15.87 -5.37 10.40
C ARG A 190 16.89 -4.28 10.14
N LEU A 191 16.49 -3.04 10.37
CA LEU A 191 17.37 -1.87 10.32
C LEU A 191 17.22 -1.10 11.62
N ASN A 192 18.30 -0.98 12.38
CA ASN A 192 18.36 -0.29 13.66
C ASN A 192 19.10 1.04 13.52
N GLU A 193 18.68 2.06 14.27
CA GLU A 193 19.34 3.36 14.28
C GLU A 193 20.84 3.30 14.67
N THR A 194 21.24 2.27 15.39
CA THR A 194 22.63 2.08 15.87
C THR A 194 23.49 1.26 14.90
N GLY A 195 22.92 0.75 13.81
CA GLY A 195 23.60 -0.16 12.85
C GLY A 195 24.00 -1.52 13.44
N LYS A 196 23.61 -1.80 14.68
CA LYS A 196 23.92 -3.09 15.33
C LYS A 196 22.80 -4.08 15.09
N GLN A 197 23.15 -5.30 14.68
CA GLN A 197 22.21 -6.38 14.40
C GLN A 197 21.27 -6.08 13.21
N ASP A 198 21.68 -5.22 12.30
CA ASP A 198 20.98 -5.04 11.04
C ASP A 198 21.00 -6.34 10.25
N LYS A 199 19.92 -6.64 9.52
CA LYS A 199 19.82 -7.85 8.70
C LYS A 199 18.96 -7.61 7.48
N ALA A 200 19.34 -8.22 6.36
CA ALA A 200 18.60 -8.25 5.12
C ALA A 200 18.72 -9.64 4.47
N PHE A 201 17.87 -10.56 4.89
CA PHE A 201 17.85 -11.94 4.40
C PHE A 201 16.64 -12.16 3.50
N PHE A 202 16.90 -12.58 2.29
CA PHE A 202 15.93 -12.77 1.24
C PHE A 202 15.98 -14.17 0.66
N LYS A 203 14.93 -14.57 -0.05
CA LYS A 203 14.90 -15.84 -0.76
C LYS A 203 14.27 -15.67 -2.13
N LEU A 204 15.00 -15.97 -3.19
CA LEU A 204 14.46 -16.13 -4.52
C LEU A 204 13.96 -17.57 -4.69
N ILE A 205 12.66 -17.75 -4.77
CA ILE A 205 12.02 -19.07 -4.87
C ILE A 205 11.98 -19.52 -6.34
N GLU A 206 11.57 -18.61 -7.23
CA GLU A 206 11.43 -18.86 -8.68
C GLU A 206 11.51 -17.54 -9.45
N GLY A 207 11.85 -17.62 -10.73
CA GLY A 207 11.89 -16.45 -11.62
C GLY A 207 13.12 -15.60 -11.42
N GLY A 208 13.00 -14.31 -11.68
CA GLY A 208 14.11 -13.39 -11.72
C GLY A 208 14.02 -12.22 -10.73
N MET A 209 15.17 -11.75 -10.28
CA MET A 209 15.30 -10.51 -9.50
C MET A 209 16.55 -9.73 -9.89
N ARG A 210 16.49 -8.41 -9.76
CA ARG A 210 17.61 -7.47 -9.92
C ARG A 210 17.84 -6.77 -8.61
N VAL A 211 19.05 -6.68 -8.14
CA VAL A 211 19.40 -6.18 -6.81
C VAL A 211 20.41 -5.05 -6.90
N LEU A 212 20.18 -3.97 -6.17
CA LEU A 212 21.17 -2.99 -5.77
C LEU A 212 21.20 -2.95 -4.25
N THR A 213 22.31 -3.35 -3.64
CA THR A 213 22.42 -3.43 -2.18
C THR A 213 22.42 -2.05 -1.53
N GLY A 214 21.74 -1.97 -0.38
CA GLY A 214 21.66 -0.78 0.45
C GLY A 214 22.84 -0.59 1.40
N THR A 215 22.61 0.04 2.55
CA THR A 215 23.64 0.28 3.55
C THR A 215 23.98 -1.00 4.31
N ILE A 216 23.03 -1.87 4.64
CA ILE A 216 23.27 -3.13 5.37
C ILE A 216 24.35 -3.95 4.67
N GLY A 217 24.20 -4.20 3.39
CA GLY A 217 25.16 -4.99 2.63
C GLY A 217 26.48 -4.30 2.30
N LYS A 218 26.64 -3.01 2.64
CA LYS A 218 27.90 -2.28 2.48
C LYS A 218 28.74 -2.22 3.76
N GLU A 219 28.06 -2.21 4.92
CA GLU A 219 28.72 -2.08 6.21
C GLU A 219 29.17 -3.43 6.74
N ASN A 220 28.35 -4.46 6.61
CA ASN A 220 28.67 -5.82 6.99
C ASN A 220 28.08 -6.83 5.99
N ASN A 221 28.96 -7.56 5.32
CA ASN A 221 28.57 -8.50 4.27
C ASN A 221 27.80 -9.72 4.81
N ASP A 222 28.05 -10.13 6.05
CA ASP A 222 27.41 -11.29 6.69
C ASP A 222 25.95 -11.00 7.11
N ASP A 223 25.54 -9.71 7.12
CA ASP A 223 24.20 -9.29 7.48
C ASP A 223 23.28 -9.19 6.24
N TYR A 224 23.78 -9.51 5.05
CA TYR A 224 23.02 -9.54 3.81
C TYR A 224 23.17 -10.87 3.07
N GLU A 225 22.04 -11.51 2.77
CA GLU A 225 22.03 -12.81 2.12
C GLU A 225 20.82 -12.96 1.18
N VAL A 226 21.02 -13.62 0.05
CA VAL A 226 19.94 -14.07 -0.82
C VAL A 226 20.05 -15.58 -1.01
N ASP A 227 19.11 -16.30 -0.40
CA ASP A 227 18.98 -17.73 -0.61
C ASP A 227 18.29 -18.06 -1.94
N THR A 228 18.72 -19.13 -2.56
CA THR A 228 18.08 -19.72 -3.75
C THR A 228 17.95 -21.22 -3.56
N LEU A 229 17.36 -21.92 -4.55
CA LEU A 229 17.25 -23.38 -4.50
C LEU A 229 18.60 -24.12 -4.57
N VAL A 230 19.63 -23.48 -5.13
CA VAL A 230 20.90 -24.16 -5.44
C VAL A 230 22.14 -23.52 -4.81
N ALA A 231 22.03 -22.29 -4.32
CA ALA A 231 23.14 -21.57 -3.68
C ALA A 231 22.64 -20.43 -2.80
N THR A 232 23.44 -20.07 -1.80
CA THR A 232 23.33 -18.83 -1.03
C THR A 232 24.25 -17.77 -1.61
N ILE A 233 23.74 -16.56 -1.80
CA ILE A 233 24.44 -15.44 -2.38
C ILE A 233 24.79 -14.43 -1.28
N GLY A 234 26.05 -14.34 -0.92
CA GLY A 234 26.61 -13.25 -0.13
C GLY A 234 27.09 -12.11 -1.03
N ILE A 235 27.26 -10.92 -0.47
CA ILE A 235 27.55 -9.71 -1.26
C ILE A 235 28.72 -8.89 -0.70
N ARG A 236 29.29 -8.04 -1.57
CA ARG A 236 30.27 -7.01 -1.19
C ARG A 236 29.98 -5.70 -1.92
N GLY A 237 28.91 -4.98 -1.49
CA GLY A 237 28.54 -3.69 -2.08
C GLY A 237 28.17 -3.80 -3.56
N THR A 238 27.07 -4.48 -3.89
CA THR A 238 26.88 -5.08 -5.22
C THR A 238 25.61 -4.63 -5.94
N GLY A 239 25.68 -4.75 -7.28
CA GLY A 239 24.52 -4.79 -8.14
C GLY A 239 24.56 -6.05 -9.01
N PHE A 240 23.50 -6.83 -9.00
CA PHE A 240 23.46 -8.13 -9.67
C PHE A 240 22.03 -8.55 -10.07
N ASP A 241 21.96 -9.46 -11.02
CA ASP A 241 20.74 -10.12 -11.46
C ASP A 241 20.82 -11.60 -11.11
N LEU A 242 19.73 -12.17 -10.63
CA LEU A 242 19.55 -13.62 -10.40
C LEU A 242 18.32 -14.10 -11.17
N VAL A 243 18.42 -15.27 -11.78
CA VAL A 243 17.30 -15.96 -12.42
C VAL A 243 17.31 -17.43 -12.00
N GLN A 244 16.34 -17.81 -11.16
CA GLN A 244 16.15 -19.19 -10.68
C GLN A 244 15.14 -19.90 -11.54
N GLN A 245 15.56 -20.97 -12.18
CA GLN A 245 14.72 -21.85 -13.00
C GLN A 245 14.86 -23.28 -12.58
N SER A 246 14.06 -24.18 -13.13
CA SER A 246 14.18 -25.63 -12.91
C SER A 246 15.54 -26.20 -13.37
N THR A 247 16.23 -25.52 -14.27
CA THR A 247 17.57 -25.87 -14.80
C THR A 247 18.72 -25.38 -13.92
N GLY A 248 18.45 -24.60 -12.86
CA GLY A 248 19.45 -24.04 -11.95
C GLY A 248 19.33 -22.53 -11.78
N LEU A 249 20.41 -21.89 -11.33
CA LEU A 249 20.54 -20.48 -11.06
C LEU A 249 21.49 -19.81 -12.04
N SER A 250 21.00 -18.81 -12.78
CA SER A 250 21.84 -17.90 -13.57
C SER A 250 22.07 -16.60 -12.77
N SER A 251 23.31 -16.10 -12.77
CA SER A 251 23.71 -14.87 -12.07
C SER A 251 24.53 -13.97 -12.98
N LYS A 252 24.25 -12.67 -12.94
CA LYS A 252 25.04 -11.64 -13.64
C LYS A 252 25.38 -10.52 -12.66
N VAL A 253 26.65 -10.22 -12.52
CA VAL A 253 27.13 -9.12 -11.66
C VAL A 253 27.45 -7.92 -12.54
N TRP A 254 26.84 -6.77 -12.26
CA TRP A 254 27.11 -5.53 -12.99
C TRP A 254 27.79 -4.45 -12.12
N LEU A 255 27.86 -4.66 -10.79
CA LEU A 255 28.60 -3.79 -9.85
C LEU A 255 29.12 -4.64 -8.68
N GLY A 256 30.39 -4.47 -8.30
CA GLY A 256 30.98 -5.12 -7.15
C GLY A 256 31.25 -6.62 -7.32
N THR A 257 31.06 -7.41 -6.26
CA THR A 257 31.34 -8.85 -6.22
C THR A 257 30.31 -9.58 -5.38
N ILE A 258 29.84 -10.73 -5.83
CA ILE A 258 29.03 -11.67 -5.05
C ILE A 258 29.83 -12.92 -4.70
N ALA A 259 29.52 -13.55 -3.57
CA ALA A 259 30.00 -14.87 -3.19
C ALA A 259 28.85 -15.88 -3.34
N GLN A 260 29.01 -16.89 -4.17
CA GLN A 260 28.06 -17.98 -4.36
C GLN A 260 28.54 -19.21 -3.58
N THR A 261 27.77 -19.62 -2.57
CA THR A 261 28.11 -20.75 -1.70
C THR A 261 27.09 -21.86 -1.85
N ASN A 262 27.55 -23.08 -2.10
CA ASN A 262 26.75 -24.30 -2.12
C ASN A 262 27.58 -25.51 -1.64
N GLU A 263 27.08 -26.72 -1.78
CA GLU A 263 27.79 -27.96 -1.38
C GLU A 263 29.12 -28.19 -2.14
N ALA A 264 29.30 -27.55 -3.30
CA ALA A 264 30.58 -27.62 -4.06
C ALA A 264 31.62 -26.58 -3.58
N GLY A 265 31.27 -25.74 -2.61
CA GLY A 265 32.11 -24.70 -2.02
C GLY A 265 31.68 -23.29 -2.40
N THR A 266 32.52 -22.32 -2.05
CA THR A 266 32.29 -20.88 -2.32
C THR A 266 33.07 -20.45 -3.55
N THR A 267 32.42 -19.66 -4.42
CA THR A 267 33.02 -19.04 -5.62
C THR A 267 32.68 -17.55 -5.64
N GLU A 268 33.67 -16.70 -5.75
CA GLU A 268 33.49 -15.25 -5.92
C GLU A 268 33.29 -14.90 -7.42
N ILE A 269 32.30 -14.07 -7.68
CA ILE A 269 31.94 -13.59 -9.02
C ILE A 269 31.98 -12.07 -9.01
N SER A 270 32.86 -11.50 -9.85
CA SER A 270 33.05 -10.05 -9.92
C SER A 270 32.23 -9.42 -11.05
N ALA A 271 32.16 -8.09 -11.05
CA ALA A 271 31.45 -7.31 -12.03
C ALA A 271 31.83 -7.64 -13.50
N VAL A 272 30.83 -7.50 -14.38
CA VAL A 272 30.87 -7.80 -15.81
C VAL A 272 31.04 -9.29 -16.11
N THR A 273 30.62 -10.18 -15.20
CA THR A 273 30.64 -11.63 -15.42
C THR A 273 29.27 -12.23 -15.18
N SER A 274 28.98 -13.29 -15.95
CA SER A 274 27.77 -14.08 -15.86
C SER A 274 28.12 -15.57 -15.68
N ASN A 275 27.35 -16.28 -14.89
CA ASN A 275 27.53 -17.71 -14.66
C ASN A 275 26.22 -18.44 -14.46
N HIS A 276 26.30 -19.77 -14.49
CA HIS A 276 25.19 -20.66 -14.22
C HIS A 276 25.62 -21.76 -13.24
N ILE A 277 24.76 -22.03 -12.25
CA ILE A 277 24.86 -23.16 -11.31
C ILE A 277 23.72 -24.11 -11.58
N LYS A 278 24.03 -25.32 -12.01
CA LYS A 278 23.01 -26.30 -12.38
C LYS A 278 22.23 -26.85 -11.18
N ASP A 279 22.94 -27.16 -10.11
CA ASP A 279 22.39 -27.75 -8.88
C ASP A 279 23.30 -27.42 -7.67
N LYS A 280 22.84 -27.77 -6.47
CA LYS A 280 23.58 -27.49 -5.21
C LYS A 280 24.93 -28.18 -5.07
N PHE A 281 25.27 -29.14 -5.93
CA PHE A 281 26.54 -29.85 -5.94
C PHE A 281 27.48 -29.41 -7.05
N SER A 282 27.03 -28.52 -7.92
CA SER A 282 27.76 -28.03 -9.09
C SER A 282 28.44 -26.70 -8.81
N LYS A 283 29.69 -26.56 -9.29
CA LYS A 283 30.37 -25.26 -9.31
C LYS A 283 29.77 -24.32 -10.36
N PRO A 284 29.80 -23.01 -10.14
CA PRO A 284 29.42 -22.04 -11.15
C PRO A 284 30.25 -22.21 -12.44
N THR A 285 29.56 -22.18 -13.57
CA THR A 285 30.17 -22.22 -14.91
C THR A 285 29.91 -20.90 -15.64
N PRO A 286 30.93 -20.27 -16.25
CA PRO A 286 30.71 -19.05 -17.03
C PRO A 286 29.73 -19.25 -18.16
N ILE A 287 28.82 -18.28 -18.34
CA ILE A 287 27.91 -18.20 -19.51
C ILE A 287 28.18 -16.91 -20.29
N LYS A 288 27.85 -16.92 -21.58
CA LYS A 288 28.03 -15.74 -22.42
C LYS A 288 26.95 -14.70 -22.12
N ASP A 289 27.28 -13.43 -22.25
CA ASP A 289 26.37 -12.29 -21.99
C ASP A 289 25.20 -12.18 -23.00
N ASP A 290 25.29 -12.88 -24.14
CA ASP A 290 24.28 -12.96 -25.19
C ASP A 290 23.21 -14.05 -24.94
N ASP A 291 23.36 -14.84 -23.87
CA ASP A 291 22.34 -15.77 -23.47
C ASP A 291 21.08 -15.02 -22.98
N ASN A 292 19.91 -15.34 -23.54
CA ASN A 292 18.61 -14.73 -23.18
C ASN A 292 18.19 -14.95 -21.70
N ALA A 293 19.04 -15.55 -20.88
CA ALA A 293 18.76 -15.85 -19.49
C ALA A 293 18.41 -14.62 -18.63
N PHE A 294 18.88 -13.43 -19.02
CA PHE A 294 18.62 -12.18 -18.32
C PHE A 294 17.72 -11.20 -19.09
N ALA A 295 17.13 -11.67 -20.20
CA ALA A 295 16.18 -10.84 -20.96
C ALA A 295 14.90 -10.62 -20.15
N THR A 296 14.57 -9.37 -19.86
CA THR A 296 13.38 -8.98 -19.09
C THR A 296 12.98 -7.56 -19.46
N ALA A 297 11.67 -7.26 -19.37
CA ALA A 297 11.14 -5.91 -19.48
C ALA A 297 11.30 -5.11 -18.17
N ALA A 298 11.55 -5.81 -17.05
CA ALA A 298 11.71 -5.19 -15.73
C ALA A 298 12.99 -4.34 -15.66
N PRO A 299 12.94 -3.08 -15.20
CA PRO A 299 14.08 -2.18 -15.20
C PRO A 299 15.14 -2.59 -14.18
N ARG A 300 16.39 -2.18 -14.39
CA ARG A 300 17.39 -2.23 -13.34
C ARG A 300 17.05 -1.21 -12.26
N PRO A 301 17.12 -1.60 -10.97
CA PRO A 301 16.65 -0.75 -9.87
C PRO A 301 17.48 0.54 -9.68
N ASP A 302 18.73 0.58 -10.15
CA ASP A 302 19.57 1.77 -10.11
C ASP A 302 19.15 2.85 -11.13
N LEU A 303 18.40 2.47 -12.18
CA LEU A 303 17.92 3.38 -13.21
C LEU A 303 16.54 3.96 -12.90
N VAL A 304 15.85 3.42 -11.89
CA VAL A 304 14.52 3.87 -11.51
C VAL A 304 14.60 5.08 -10.60
N LYS A 305 13.86 6.13 -10.95
CA LYS A 305 13.75 7.33 -10.12
C LYS A 305 12.81 7.05 -8.96
N VAL A 306 13.32 7.16 -7.74
CA VAL A 306 12.50 7.06 -6.51
C VAL A 306 11.83 8.40 -6.24
N PRO A 307 10.49 8.49 -6.28
CA PRO A 307 9.80 9.73 -5.96
C PRO A 307 9.89 10.00 -4.45
N ASN A 308 10.12 11.26 -4.07
CA ASN A 308 10.11 11.70 -2.68
C ASN A 308 10.87 10.79 -1.69
N GLU A 309 12.05 10.32 -2.09
CA GLU A 309 12.85 9.36 -1.31
C GLU A 309 13.00 9.73 0.18
N PRO A 310 13.23 11.01 0.57
CA PRO A 310 13.30 11.39 1.99
C PRO A 310 12.00 11.19 2.77
N GLU A 311 10.85 11.29 2.11
CA GLU A 311 9.52 11.18 2.72
C GLU A 311 8.92 9.76 2.63
N LEU A 312 9.61 8.85 1.92
CA LEU A 312 9.08 7.52 1.59
C LEU A 312 8.73 6.69 2.85
N PHE A 313 9.50 6.83 3.91
CA PHE A 313 9.32 6.12 5.18
C PHE A 313 9.03 7.04 6.37
N LYS A 314 8.95 8.35 6.15
CA LYS A 314 8.76 9.30 7.24
C LYS A 314 7.33 9.23 7.77
N THR A 315 7.20 9.11 9.07
CA THR A 315 5.95 9.24 9.82
C THR A 315 6.04 10.40 10.81
N MET A 316 4.89 10.88 11.24
CA MET A 316 4.81 11.92 12.27
C MET A 316 3.84 11.49 13.37
N PRO A 317 4.10 11.86 14.63
CA PRO A 317 3.14 11.67 15.69
C PRO A 317 1.87 12.48 15.39
N LEU A 318 0.75 11.96 15.88
CA LEU A 318 -0.56 12.55 15.69
C LEU A 318 -0.68 13.88 16.48
N ASP A 319 -1.05 14.95 15.79
CA ASP A 319 -1.44 16.24 16.39
C ASP A 319 -2.87 16.59 15.96
N LEU A 320 -3.85 16.26 16.81
CA LEU A 320 -5.27 16.50 16.55
C LEU A 320 -5.71 17.94 16.84
N SER A 321 -4.82 18.80 17.29
CA SER A 321 -5.14 20.20 17.63
C SER A 321 -5.34 21.08 16.40
N LYS A 322 -4.98 20.59 15.22
CA LYS A 322 -4.97 21.37 13.98
C LYS A 322 -6.07 20.92 13.02
N PRO A 323 -6.74 21.88 12.34
CA PRO A 323 -7.68 21.56 11.27
C PRO A 323 -6.96 20.98 10.06
N GLY A 324 -7.69 20.17 9.27
CA GLY A 324 -7.16 19.55 8.07
C GLY A 324 -7.94 18.30 7.67
N THR A 325 -7.39 17.54 6.73
CA THR A 325 -7.98 16.30 6.26
C THR A 325 -7.19 15.10 6.75
N TYR A 326 -7.89 14.12 7.30
CA TYR A 326 -7.34 12.82 7.69
C TYR A 326 -7.83 11.76 6.72
N VAL A 327 -6.95 10.83 6.33
CA VAL A 327 -7.24 9.66 5.51
C VAL A 327 -6.72 8.43 6.22
N ASP A 328 -7.50 7.35 6.25
CA ASP A 328 -7.13 6.07 6.85
C ASP A 328 -7.49 4.95 5.86
N VAL A 329 -6.54 4.11 5.50
CA VAL A 329 -6.68 3.06 4.50
C VAL A 329 -6.85 1.72 5.20
N HIS A 330 -8.02 1.08 5.02
CA HIS A 330 -8.34 -0.21 5.60
C HIS A 330 -7.89 -1.35 4.70
N ASP A 331 -7.96 -1.15 3.38
CA ASP A 331 -7.44 -2.07 2.37
C ASP A 331 -7.12 -1.34 1.06
N GLY A 332 -6.30 -1.95 0.19
CA GLY A 332 -5.93 -1.40 -1.11
C GLY A 332 -4.94 -0.24 -1.05
N HIS A 333 -5.07 0.67 -2.01
CA HIS A 333 -4.14 1.79 -2.21
C HIS A 333 -4.87 3.12 -2.36
N VAL A 334 -4.39 4.14 -1.66
CA VAL A 334 -4.90 5.51 -1.73
C VAL A 334 -3.74 6.49 -1.92
N ARG A 335 -3.85 7.34 -2.93
CA ARG A 335 -2.95 8.48 -3.13
C ARG A 335 -3.60 9.74 -2.60
N VAL A 336 -2.89 10.42 -1.71
CA VAL A 336 -3.28 11.71 -1.14
C VAL A 336 -2.37 12.78 -1.70
N GLN A 337 -2.93 13.74 -2.45
CA GLN A 337 -2.18 14.83 -3.07
C GLN A 337 -2.58 16.17 -2.45
N GLY A 338 -1.63 16.81 -1.81
CA GLY A 338 -1.80 18.15 -1.25
C GLY A 338 -1.79 19.26 -2.33
N SER A 339 -2.13 20.47 -1.92
CA SER A 339 -2.12 21.62 -2.83
C SER A 339 -0.71 22.07 -3.24
N ASP A 340 0.33 21.61 -2.55
CA ASP A 340 1.74 21.80 -2.89
C ASP A 340 2.20 20.89 -4.06
N GLY A 341 1.31 20.01 -4.55
CA GLY A 341 1.59 19.07 -5.63
C GLY A 341 2.36 17.80 -5.18
N ILE A 342 2.76 17.74 -3.92
CA ILE A 342 3.37 16.55 -3.33
C ILE A 342 2.28 15.54 -3.01
N TYR A 343 2.57 14.26 -3.24
CA TYR A 343 1.64 13.20 -2.92
C TYR A 343 2.26 12.16 -2.00
N LEU A 344 1.41 11.52 -1.21
CA LEU A 344 1.71 10.32 -0.43
C LEU A 344 0.92 9.15 -0.99
N ASP A 345 1.59 8.04 -1.20
CA ASP A 345 0.94 6.77 -1.46
C ASP A 345 0.77 6.02 -0.13
N LEU A 346 -0.47 5.66 0.18
CA LEU A 346 -0.86 4.95 1.39
C LEU A 346 -1.34 3.56 1.01
N GLY A 347 -0.83 2.55 1.67
CA GLY A 347 -1.32 1.19 1.58
C GLY A 347 -2.16 0.82 2.79
N LYS A 348 -2.54 -0.46 2.88
CA LYS A 348 -3.32 -1.03 3.99
C LYS A 348 -2.74 -0.67 5.35
N ASN A 349 -3.60 -0.24 6.28
CA ASN A 349 -3.30 0.18 7.66
C ASN A 349 -2.41 1.43 7.76
N GLU A 350 -2.33 2.24 6.73
CA GLU A 350 -1.64 3.52 6.77
C GLU A 350 -2.63 4.68 6.83
N SER A 351 -2.23 5.71 7.58
CA SER A 351 -3.03 6.94 7.75
C SER A 351 -2.21 8.16 7.39
N SER A 352 -2.87 9.23 6.96
CA SER A 352 -2.25 10.53 6.73
C SER A 352 -3.06 11.68 7.30
N TYR A 353 -2.36 12.78 7.46
CA TYR A 353 -2.92 14.11 7.75
C TYR A 353 -2.43 15.11 6.72
N THR A 354 -3.35 15.92 6.18
CA THR A 354 -3.05 17.05 5.31
C THR A 354 -3.51 18.33 5.98
N ASN A 355 -2.61 19.26 6.22
CA ASN A 355 -2.90 20.52 6.87
C ASN A 355 -3.58 21.54 5.93
N GLU A 356 -3.98 22.72 6.45
CA GLU A 356 -4.61 23.79 5.66
C GLU A 356 -3.71 24.37 4.55
N ALA A 357 -2.39 24.23 4.69
CA ALA A 357 -1.44 24.64 3.65
C ALA A 357 -1.28 23.57 2.54
N GLY A 358 -1.97 22.43 2.65
CA GLY A 358 -1.92 21.33 1.70
C GLY A 358 -0.70 20.43 1.85
N MET A 359 0.07 20.53 2.94
CA MET A 359 1.17 19.59 3.20
C MET A 359 0.65 18.32 3.82
N SER A 360 0.96 17.19 3.21
CA SER A 360 0.54 15.86 3.63
C SER A 360 1.68 15.10 4.32
N VAL A 361 1.36 14.42 5.44
CA VAL A 361 2.30 13.59 6.19
C VAL A 361 1.64 12.26 6.56
N ARG A 362 2.43 11.17 6.62
CA ARG A 362 1.97 9.90 7.19
C ARG A 362 1.94 10.00 8.70
N LEU A 363 0.95 9.36 9.31
CA LEU A 363 0.82 9.27 10.75
C LEU A 363 1.43 7.95 11.25
N GLU A 364 1.94 7.95 12.48
CA GLU A 364 2.43 6.74 13.16
C GLU A 364 1.29 5.78 13.50
N ALA A 365 0.08 6.31 13.66
CA ALA A 365 -1.13 5.53 13.92
C ALA A 365 -2.37 6.35 13.50
N PRO A 366 -3.48 5.67 13.16
CA PRO A 366 -4.74 6.36 12.88
C PRO A 366 -5.29 7.05 14.14
N PRO A 367 -6.00 8.18 14.00
CA PRO A 367 -6.78 8.77 15.08
C PRO A 367 -7.83 7.77 15.61
N LYS A 368 -8.14 7.80 16.92
CA LYS A 368 -9.16 6.92 17.49
C LYS A 368 -10.53 7.13 16.84
N PHE A 369 -10.89 8.36 16.48
CA PHE A 369 -12.14 8.68 15.80
C PHE A 369 -12.24 8.10 14.36
N MET A 370 -11.13 7.62 13.79
CA MET A 370 -11.12 6.86 12.53
C MET A 370 -11.04 5.36 12.80
N ALA A 371 -10.13 4.93 13.67
CA ALA A 371 -9.95 3.52 14.02
C ALA A 371 -11.18 2.90 14.73
N GLN A 372 -11.95 3.70 15.48
CA GLN A 372 -13.15 3.29 16.21
C GLN A 372 -14.42 3.90 15.60
N ASP A 373 -14.42 4.18 14.30
CA ASP A 373 -15.57 4.75 13.62
C ASP A 373 -16.76 3.78 13.66
N PRO A 374 -17.90 4.13 14.27
CA PRO A 374 -19.06 3.24 14.42
C PRO A 374 -19.87 3.07 13.11
N TYR A 375 -19.60 3.86 12.09
CA TYR A 375 -20.32 3.79 10.83
C TYR A 375 -19.73 2.71 9.93
N PRO A 376 -20.58 1.92 9.21
CA PRO A 376 -20.12 0.75 8.49
C PRO A 376 -19.16 1.11 7.35
N LEU A 377 -18.15 0.28 7.14
CA LEU A 377 -17.41 0.23 5.88
C LEU A 377 -18.33 -0.35 4.82
N PRO A 378 -18.45 0.28 3.65
CA PRO A 378 -19.34 -0.20 2.60
C PRO A 378 -19.02 -1.61 2.08
N SER A 379 -17.74 -2.03 2.16
CA SER A 379 -17.28 -3.36 1.75
C SER A 379 -17.74 -4.49 2.67
N GLU A 380 -17.94 -4.23 3.96
CA GLU A 380 -18.33 -5.25 4.95
C GLU A 380 -19.73 -5.83 4.73
N GLY A 381 -20.41 -5.38 3.68
CA GLY A 381 -21.74 -5.85 3.30
C GLY A 381 -22.80 -5.39 4.28
N PHE A 382 -23.95 -4.97 3.77
CA PHE A 382 -25.13 -4.80 4.61
C PHE A 382 -25.60 -6.16 5.06
N SER A 383 -25.27 -6.59 6.27
CA SER A 383 -26.16 -7.52 6.94
C SER A 383 -27.49 -6.78 7.13
N GLU A 384 -28.61 -7.38 6.75
CA GLU A 384 -29.96 -6.83 6.92
C GLU A 384 -30.31 -6.50 8.39
N ASN A 385 -29.38 -6.69 9.30
CA ASN A 385 -29.52 -6.44 10.73
C ASN A 385 -29.08 -5.02 11.12
N LEU A 386 -29.84 -4.02 10.67
CA LEU A 386 -29.89 -2.70 11.31
C LEU A 386 -30.08 -2.73 12.84
N ALA A 387 -30.49 -3.88 13.41
CA ALA A 387 -30.52 -4.13 14.85
C ALA A 387 -29.11 -4.08 15.48
N GLU A 388 -28.04 -4.36 14.73
CA GLU A 388 -26.66 -4.23 15.23
C GLU A 388 -26.21 -2.77 15.34
N LEU A 389 -26.68 -1.87 14.48
CA LEU A 389 -26.47 -0.42 14.65
C LEU A 389 -27.08 0.09 15.97
N GLY A 390 -28.16 -0.53 16.43
CA GLY A 390 -28.69 -0.33 17.78
C GLY A 390 -27.76 -0.84 18.89
N ALA A 391 -26.94 -1.85 18.63
CA ALA A 391 -25.95 -2.35 19.59
C ALA A 391 -24.73 -1.43 19.70
N TYR A 392 -24.34 -0.72 18.63
CA TYR A 392 -23.30 0.32 18.71
C TYR A 392 -23.73 1.52 19.57
N SER A 393 -25.04 1.78 19.71
CA SER A 393 -25.56 2.80 20.63
C SER A 393 -25.40 2.45 22.12
N LEU A 394 -25.21 1.15 22.44
CA LEU A 394 -25.04 0.66 23.81
C LEU A 394 -23.57 0.74 24.30
N LEU A 395 -22.62 1.02 23.43
CA LEU A 395 -21.21 1.16 23.81
C LEU A 395 -20.85 2.54 24.35
N ASN A 396 -21.72 3.56 24.18
CA ASN A 396 -21.58 4.89 24.75
C ASN A 396 -22.95 5.38 25.23
N GLU A 397 -23.14 5.53 26.52
CA GLU A 397 -24.38 6.07 27.14
C GLU A 397 -24.75 7.48 26.63
N ASP A 398 -23.85 8.18 25.95
CA ASP A 398 -24.06 9.52 25.35
C ASP A 398 -24.47 9.50 23.86
N TYR A 399 -24.51 8.34 23.21
CA TYR A 399 -24.96 8.17 21.82
C TYR A 399 -26.18 7.27 21.70
N ALA A 400 -27.25 7.62 22.37
CA ALA A 400 -28.55 7.00 22.11
C ALA A 400 -29.03 7.40 20.71
N LEU A 401 -28.74 6.57 19.70
CA LEU A 401 -29.46 6.58 18.45
C LEU A 401 -30.90 6.19 18.77
N THR A 402 -31.80 7.17 18.85
CA THR A 402 -33.22 6.87 18.86
C THR A 402 -33.56 6.13 17.56
N ALA A 403 -34.49 5.17 17.63
CA ALA A 403 -34.94 4.31 16.53
C ALA A 403 -35.49 4.99 15.28
N SER A 404 -35.23 6.29 15.10
CA SER A 404 -35.57 7.10 13.93
C SER A 404 -34.38 7.38 12.99
N GLY A 405 -33.22 6.70 13.18
CA GLY A 405 -32.11 6.76 12.21
C GLY A 405 -32.59 6.22 10.88
N GLN A 406 -32.84 7.11 9.92
CA GLN A 406 -33.24 6.73 8.57
C GLN A 406 -31.97 6.33 7.81
N VAL A 407 -31.88 5.07 7.43
CA VAL A 407 -30.88 4.58 6.49
C VAL A 407 -31.40 4.84 5.09
N PHE A 408 -30.61 5.52 4.29
CA PHE A 408 -30.92 5.76 2.89
C PHE A 408 -29.91 5.00 2.05
N GLN A 409 -30.38 4.04 1.28
CA GLN A 409 -29.62 3.41 0.21
C GLN A 409 -30.01 4.08 -1.09
N CYS A 410 -29.07 4.63 -1.82
CA CYS A 410 -29.33 5.28 -3.09
C CYS A 410 -28.55 4.55 -4.19
N GLU A 411 -29.23 4.26 -5.31
CA GLU A 411 -28.57 3.87 -6.56
C GLU A 411 -28.49 5.11 -7.44
N CYS A 412 -27.28 5.45 -7.93
CA CYS A 412 -27.14 6.54 -8.88
C CYS A 412 -27.68 6.09 -10.23
N ALA A 413 -28.68 6.80 -10.76
CA ALA A 413 -29.17 6.63 -12.12
C ALA A 413 -28.27 7.38 -13.11
N GLN A 414 -28.13 6.80 -14.31
CA GLN A 414 -27.45 7.41 -15.46
C GLN A 414 -28.15 8.66 -15.93
#